data_9d523db7e7efdbe72f0ed5e30d8face6
#
_entry.id   9d523db7e7efdbe72f0ed5e30d8face6
#
_cell.length_a   1.000
_cell.length_b   1.000
_cell.length_c   1.000
_cell.angle_alpha   90.00
_cell.angle_beta   90.00
_cell.angle_gamma   90.00
#
_symmetry.space_group_name_H-M   'P 1'
#
loop_
_entity.id
_entity.type
_entity.pdbx_description
1 polymer ?
#
loop_
_entity_poly.entity_id
_entity_poly.type
_entity_poly.pdbx_seq_one_letter_code
_entity_poly.pdbx_strand_id
1 'polypeptide(L)'
;MKKNILILCMLGASALAANGQTLLKGIKFTDNWSVGINGGVTTPMTHCSFWKNSRPAMGIELSKRITPVLSLGTSVMGYINTSSSKTAFDASNVELLSKFNMMNLFGGYPGTPRTFEMEAVVGVGWLHGYVNGTGDDNSWGTRLG
;
A
#
# COMPACT_ATOMS: atom_id res chain seq x y z
N MET A 1 24.73 21.19 -2.13
CA MET A 1 23.35 20.76 -2.45
C MET A 1 23.17 19.39 -1.80
N LYS A 2 22.53 19.35 -0.65
CA LYS A 2 22.28 18.10 0.09
C LYS A 2 21.00 17.49 -0.47
N LYS A 3 21.13 16.41 -1.22
CA LYS A 3 19.99 15.58 -1.61
C LYS A 3 19.45 14.94 -0.33
N ASN A 4 18.37 15.48 0.18
CA ASN A 4 17.58 14.82 1.22
C ASN A 4 16.90 13.63 0.57
N ILE A 5 17.52 12.48 0.69
CA ILE A 5 16.86 11.22 0.40
C ILE A 5 15.84 11.05 1.53
N LEU A 6 14.61 11.45 1.25
CA LEU A 6 13.48 11.19 2.10
C LEU A 6 13.14 9.71 1.91
N ILE A 7 13.79 8.85 2.69
CA ILE A 7 13.38 7.45 2.79
C ILE A 7 12.08 7.44 3.59
N LEU A 8 10.98 7.53 2.87
CA LEU A 8 9.65 7.37 3.41
C LEU A 8 9.43 5.87 3.63
N CYS A 9 9.88 5.33 4.77
CA CYS A 9 9.44 4.02 5.21
C CYS A 9 7.96 4.11 5.56
N MET A 10 7.13 3.62 4.68
CA MET A 10 5.71 3.42 4.91
C MET A 10 5.51 2.24 5.87
N LEU A 11 5.52 2.51 7.17
CA LEU A 11 4.80 1.66 8.11
C LEU A 11 3.31 1.96 7.90
N GLY A 12 2.76 1.41 6.80
CA GLY A 12 1.32 1.35 6.68
C GLY A 12 0.82 0.42 7.77
N ALA A 13 0.28 0.98 8.86
CA ALA A 13 -0.67 0.24 9.64
C ALA A 13 -1.74 -0.18 8.63
N SER A 14 -1.71 -1.46 8.24
CA SER A 14 -2.70 -2.03 7.35
C SER A 14 -4.04 -1.82 8.03
N ALA A 15 -4.77 -0.81 7.55
CA ALA A 15 -6.16 -0.65 7.91
C ALA A 15 -6.81 -1.99 7.65
N LEU A 16 -7.63 -2.42 8.58
CA LEU A 16 -8.48 -3.59 8.51
C LEU A 16 -9.22 -3.57 7.18
N ALA A 17 -8.59 -4.08 6.13
CA ALA A 17 -9.29 -4.42 4.93
C ALA A 17 -10.16 -5.63 5.31
N ALA A 18 -11.45 -5.38 5.55
CA ALA A 18 -12.44 -6.43 5.61
C ALA A 18 -12.57 -7.03 4.21
N ASN A 19 -11.53 -7.73 3.79
CA ASN A 19 -11.57 -8.56 2.60
C ASN A 19 -12.32 -9.82 3.00
N GLY A 20 -13.60 -9.86 2.67
CA GLY A 20 -14.31 -11.11 2.65
C GLY A 20 -13.50 -12.08 1.79
N GLN A 21 -13.15 -13.22 2.36
CA GLN A 21 -12.37 -14.25 1.67
C GLN A 21 -13.09 -14.64 0.39
N THR A 22 -12.52 -14.30 -0.73
CA THR A 22 -12.97 -14.81 -2.02
C THR A 22 -12.27 -16.14 -2.27
N LEU A 23 -13.03 -17.20 -2.24
CA LEU A 23 -12.61 -18.50 -2.77
C LEU A 23 -12.13 -18.30 -4.21
N LEU A 24 -11.05 -18.98 -4.60
CA LEU A 24 -10.63 -19.02 -5.99
C LEU A 24 -11.77 -19.60 -6.84
N LYS A 25 -12.34 -18.75 -7.69
CA LYS A 25 -13.43 -19.11 -8.60
C LYS A 25 -12.88 -19.14 -10.03
N GLY A 26 -12.59 -20.33 -10.53
CA GLY A 26 -12.19 -20.48 -11.92
C GLY A 26 -10.77 -19.99 -12.23
N ILE A 27 -10.42 -20.04 -13.52
CA ILE A 27 -9.09 -19.70 -14.08
C ILE A 27 -9.19 -18.58 -15.14
N LYS A 28 -10.36 -18.01 -15.35
CA LYS A 28 -10.55 -16.95 -16.35
C LYS A 28 -9.87 -15.65 -15.89
N PHE A 29 -9.47 -14.83 -16.84
CA PHE A 29 -8.85 -13.53 -16.54
C PHE A 29 -9.76 -12.62 -15.70
N THR A 30 -11.07 -12.72 -15.88
CA THR A 30 -12.08 -11.94 -15.15
C THR A 30 -12.32 -12.41 -13.72
N ASP A 31 -11.84 -13.59 -13.36
CA ASP A 31 -12.07 -14.17 -12.04
C ASP A 31 -11.04 -13.69 -11.01
N ASN A 32 -11.40 -13.76 -9.73
CA ASN A 32 -10.52 -13.53 -8.58
C ASN A 32 -9.95 -12.10 -8.46
N TRP A 33 -10.66 -11.12 -8.98
CA TRP A 33 -10.36 -9.71 -8.75
C TRP A 33 -10.95 -9.23 -7.43
N SER A 34 -10.23 -8.34 -6.75
CA SER A 34 -10.69 -7.67 -5.54
C SER A 34 -10.31 -6.18 -5.58
N VAL A 35 -11.22 -5.37 -5.05
CA VAL A 35 -11.00 -3.93 -4.86
C VAL A 35 -11.01 -3.66 -3.38
N GLY A 36 -10.01 -2.92 -2.89
CA GLY A 36 -9.87 -2.52 -1.50
C GLY A 36 -9.74 -1.02 -1.36
N ILE A 37 -10.10 -0.53 -0.17
CA ILE A 37 -9.82 0.84 0.26
C ILE A 37 -8.77 0.75 1.36
N ASN A 38 -7.69 1.50 1.19
CA ASN A 38 -6.60 1.56 2.14
C ASN A 38 -6.63 2.90 2.87
N GLY A 39 -6.37 2.88 4.17
CA GLY A 39 -6.20 4.08 4.97
C GLY A 39 -5.06 3.88 5.96
N GLY A 40 -4.32 4.91 6.25
CA GLY A 40 -3.19 4.80 7.15
C GLY A 40 -2.57 6.14 7.50
N VAL A 41 -1.43 6.08 8.17
CA VAL A 41 -0.62 7.24 8.53
C VAL A 41 0.80 7.00 8.04
N THR A 42 1.35 7.98 7.36
CA THR A 42 2.74 7.98 6.92
C THR A 42 3.55 8.94 7.77
N THR A 43 4.74 8.52 8.17
CA THR A 43 5.67 9.35 8.93
C THR A 43 7.11 9.15 8.44
N PRO A 44 7.93 10.20 8.38
CA PRO A 44 9.35 10.07 8.08
C PRO A 44 10.07 9.41 9.26
N MET A 45 10.98 8.46 8.96
CA MET A 45 11.71 7.70 9.99
C MET A 45 13.01 8.35 10.44
N THR A 46 13.55 9.30 9.68
CA THR A 46 14.88 9.87 9.94
C THR A 46 14.84 11.38 10.06
N HIS A 47 15.57 11.93 11.04
CA HIS A 47 15.81 13.37 11.27
C HIS A 47 14.56 14.24 11.48
N CYS A 48 13.40 13.65 11.76
CA CYS A 48 12.14 14.37 11.95
C CYS A 48 11.37 13.83 13.16
N SER A 49 10.57 14.69 13.79
CA SER A 49 9.67 14.27 14.86
C SER A 49 8.57 13.39 14.30
N PHE A 50 8.45 12.17 14.79
CA PHE A 50 7.49 11.16 14.35
C PHE A 50 6.05 11.72 14.28
N TRP A 51 5.54 12.23 15.37
CA TRP A 51 4.15 12.70 15.46
C TRP A 51 3.89 14.01 14.71
N LYS A 52 4.85 14.92 14.71
CA LYS A 52 4.67 16.24 14.09
C LYS A 52 4.61 16.18 12.57
N ASN A 53 5.24 15.18 11.97
CA ASN A 53 5.32 15.01 10.52
C ASN A 53 4.48 13.83 10.01
N SER A 54 3.64 13.26 10.88
CA SER A 54 2.70 12.21 10.48
C SER A 54 1.59 12.78 9.61
N ARG A 55 1.30 12.09 8.49
CA ARG A 55 0.28 12.50 7.51
C ARG A 55 -0.71 11.39 7.28
N PRO A 56 -2.01 11.65 7.35
CA PRO A 56 -2.99 10.68 6.97
C PRO A 56 -2.89 10.37 5.48
N ALA A 57 -3.05 9.12 5.13
CA ALA A 57 -3.02 8.63 3.78
C ALA A 57 -4.28 7.82 3.49
N MET A 58 -4.80 7.94 2.29
CA MET A 58 -5.89 7.13 1.80
C MET A 58 -5.62 6.68 0.38
N GLY A 59 -6.18 5.52 0.02
CA GLY A 59 -5.98 4.98 -1.30
C GLY A 59 -6.96 3.90 -1.66
N ILE A 60 -6.89 3.50 -2.90
CA ILE A 60 -7.62 2.37 -3.46
C ILE A 60 -6.61 1.33 -3.96
N GLU A 61 -7.00 0.10 -3.86
CA GLU A 61 -6.22 -1.04 -4.31
C GLU A 61 -7.04 -1.93 -5.20
N LEU A 62 -6.45 -2.36 -6.28
CA LEU A 62 -6.99 -3.38 -7.16
C LEU A 62 -6.02 -4.55 -7.14
N SER A 63 -6.50 -5.73 -6.75
CA SER A 63 -5.66 -6.92 -6.72
C SER A 63 -6.35 -8.11 -7.37
N LYS A 64 -5.54 -9.02 -7.88
CA LYS A 64 -5.96 -10.25 -8.51
C LYS A 64 -5.26 -11.42 -7.84
N ARG A 65 -6.02 -12.36 -7.32
CA ARG A 65 -5.48 -13.61 -6.80
C ARG A 65 -5.15 -14.55 -7.97
N ILE A 66 -3.88 -14.93 -8.07
CA ILE A 66 -3.37 -15.80 -9.13
C ILE A 66 -3.31 -17.24 -8.67
N THR A 67 -2.90 -17.45 -7.42
CA THR A 67 -2.88 -18.75 -6.76
C THR A 67 -3.51 -18.64 -5.37
N PRO A 68 -3.79 -19.74 -4.68
CA PRO A 68 -4.25 -19.68 -3.28
C PRO A 68 -3.31 -18.91 -2.35
N VAL A 69 -2.03 -18.82 -2.70
CA VAL A 69 -0.98 -18.19 -1.91
C VAL A 69 -0.62 -16.80 -2.41
N LEU A 70 -0.64 -16.58 -3.73
CA LEU A 70 -0.13 -15.36 -4.36
C LEU A 70 -1.23 -14.52 -4.97
N SER A 71 -1.26 -13.24 -4.63
CA SER A 71 -2.04 -12.19 -5.30
C SER A 71 -1.11 -11.11 -5.81
N LEU A 72 -1.40 -10.58 -6.98
CA LEU A 72 -0.74 -9.39 -7.53
C LEU A 72 -1.73 -8.23 -7.57
N GLY A 73 -1.27 -7.04 -7.28
CA GLY A 73 -2.13 -5.87 -7.25
C GLY A 73 -1.40 -4.57 -7.56
N THR A 74 -2.20 -3.54 -7.70
CA THR A 74 -1.74 -2.17 -7.75
C THR A 74 -2.50 -1.33 -6.73
N SER A 75 -1.83 -0.39 -6.10
CA SER A 75 -2.42 0.54 -5.15
C SER A 75 -2.09 1.96 -5.56
N VAL A 76 -3.07 2.84 -5.45
CA VAL A 76 -2.89 4.27 -5.63
C VAL A 76 -3.26 4.94 -4.32
N MET A 77 -2.32 5.67 -3.74
CA MET A 77 -2.48 6.34 -2.46
C MET A 77 -2.22 7.83 -2.58
N GLY A 78 -3.00 8.63 -1.87
CA GLY A 78 -2.80 10.06 -1.69
C GLY A 78 -2.51 10.38 -0.23
N TYR A 79 -1.53 11.26 0.00
CA TYR A 79 -1.17 11.77 1.32
C TYR A 79 -1.84 13.13 1.51
N ILE A 80 -2.74 13.21 2.49
CA ILE A 80 -3.55 14.39 2.72
C ILE A 80 -2.65 15.55 3.17
N ASN A 81 -2.86 16.70 2.56
CA ASN A 81 -2.11 17.91 2.85
C ASN A 81 -2.24 18.31 4.32
N THR A 82 -1.09 18.46 4.97
CA THR A 82 -0.95 18.99 6.33
C THR A 82 -0.17 20.31 6.36
N SER A 83 -0.28 21.11 5.32
CA SER A 83 0.34 22.43 5.13
C SER A 83 1.71 22.49 4.42
N SER A 84 2.13 21.42 3.74
CA SER A 84 3.39 21.48 2.96
C SER A 84 3.20 21.85 1.51
N SER A 85 2.02 21.63 0.95
CA SER A 85 1.70 22.01 -0.43
C SER A 85 0.44 22.88 -0.49
N LYS A 86 0.17 23.51 -1.63
CA LYS A 86 -1.10 24.25 -1.88
C LYS A 86 -2.17 23.36 -2.50
N THR A 87 -1.87 22.09 -2.73
CA THR A 87 -2.79 21.10 -3.29
C THR A 87 -3.51 20.31 -2.19
N ALA A 88 -4.56 19.60 -2.54
CA ALA A 88 -5.30 18.75 -1.59
C ALA A 88 -4.46 17.61 -1.03
N PHE A 89 -3.43 17.18 -1.78
CA PHE A 89 -2.49 16.14 -1.39
C PHE A 89 -1.07 16.69 -1.38
N ASP A 90 -0.26 16.30 -0.41
CA ASP A 90 1.17 16.62 -0.36
C ASP A 90 1.98 15.70 -1.27
N ALA A 91 1.53 14.48 -1.47
CA ALA A 91 2.13 13.51 -2.36
C ALA A 91 1.12 12.47 -2.83
N SER A 92 1.41 11.84 -3.94
CA SER A 92 0.70 10.65 -4.42
C SER A 92 1.70 9.51 -4.64
N ASN A 93 1.22 8.29 -4.48
CA ASN A 93 2.02 7.09 -4.66
C ASN A 93 1.25 6.05 -5.47
N VAL A 94 1.93 5.47 -6.45
CA VAL A 94 1.40 4.35 -7.23
C VAL A 94 2.32 3.16 -7.00
N GLU A 95 1.76 2.06 -6.52
CA GLU A 95 2.51 0.88 -6.10
C GLU A 95 2.08 -0.36 -6.87
N LEU A 96 3.04 -1.22 -7.16
CA LEU A 96 2.82 -2.59 -7.58
C LEU A 96 3.04 -3.49 -6.36
N LEU A 97 2.07 -4.35 -6.08
CA LEU A 97 2.03 -5.15 -4.85
C LEU A 97 2.03 -6.64 -5.19
N SER A 98 2.81 -7.39 -4.42
CA SER A 98 2.71 -8.85 -4.31
C SER A 98 2.27 -9.18 -2.90
N LYS A 99 1.19 -9.93 -2.77
CA LYS A 99 0.65 -10.36 -1.49
C LYS A 99 0.74 -11.87 -1.37
N PHE A 100 1.27 -12.33 -0.25
CA PHE A 100 1.43 -13.75 0.05
C PHE A 100 0.53 -14.12 1.22
N ASN A 101 -0.44 -14.99 0.97
CA ASN A 101 -1.26 -15.53 2.04
C ASN A 101 -0.45 -16.55 2.86
N MET A 102 0.01 -16.10 4.03
CA MET A 102 0.88 -16.89 4.91
C MET A 102 0.16 -18.11 5.47
N MET A 103 -1.14 -17.99 5.74
CA MET A 103 -1.93 -19.09 6.25
C MET A 103 -2.09 -20.21 5.22
N ASN A 104 -2.23 -19.85 3.95
CA ASN A 104 -2.29 -20.85 2.87
C ASN A 104 -0.92 -21.41 2.52
N LEU A 105 0.14 -20.60 2.70
CA LEU A 105 1.52 -21.03 2.47
C LEU A 105 1.96 -22.12 3.47
N PHE A 106 1.65 -21.94 4.75
CA PHE A 106 2.08 -22.85 5.82
C PHE A 106 1.02 -23.89 6.20
N GLY A 107 -0.24 -23.53 6.15
CA GLY A 107 -1.35 -24.39 6.57
C GLY A 107 -2.14 -25.04 5.45
N GLY A 108 -1.72 -24.83 4.20
CA GLY A 108 -2.45 -25.30 3.01
C GLY A 108 -3.75 -24.55 2.76
N TYR A 109 -4.29 -24.71 1.55
CA TYR A 109 -5.55 -24.10 1.14
C TYR A 109 -6.74 -25.00 1.49
N PRO A 110 -7.61 -24.62 2.45
CA PRO A 110 -8.70 -25.50 2.90
C PRO A 110 -9.91 -25.54 1.95
N GLY A 111 -9.97 -24.64 0.93
CA GLY A 111 -11.15 -24.52 0.05
C GLY A 111 -12.39 -23.91 0.70
N THR A 112 -12.30 -23.50 1.96
CA THR A 112 -13.38 -22.86 2.71
C THR A 112 -12.89 -21.54 3.30
N PRO A 113 -13.78 -20.53 3.48
CA PRO A 113 -13.41 -19.28 4.13
C PRO A 113 -12.90 -19.50 5.56
N ARG A 114 -11.80 -18.83 5.92
CA ARG A 114 -11.29 -18.81 7.29
C ARG A 114 -11.74 -17.53 7.98
N THR A 115 -11.93 -17.61 9.30
CA THR A 115 -12.28 -16.44 10.11
C THR A 115 -11.14 -15.42 10.18
N PHE A 116 -9.89 -15.89 10.04
CA PHE A 116 -8.70 -15.06 10.10
C PHE A 116 -7.72 -15.46 9.00
N GLU A 117 -7.19 -14.47 8.29
CA GLU A 117 -6.11 -14.64 7.32
C GLU A 117 -5.01 -13.62 7.57
N MET A 118 -3.78 -14.06 7.35
CA MET A 118 -2.59 -13.23 7.43
C MET A 118 -1.92 -13.18 6.07
N GLU A 119 -1.74 -11.98 5.55
CA GLU A 119 -1.06 -11.73 4.29
C GLU A 119 0.22 -10.94 4.52
N ALA A 120 1.32 -11.40 3.94
CA ALA A 120 2.53 -10.61 3.80
C ALA A 120 2.48 -9.83 2.49
N VAL A 121 2.81 -8.56 2.55
CA VAL A 121 2.75 -7.65 1.39
C VAL A 121 4.14 -7.14 1.08
N VAL A 122 4.55 -7.26 -0.19
CA VAL A 122 5.78 -6.67 -0.72
C VAL A 122 5.41 -5.83 -1.93
N GLY A 123 5.91 -4.61 -1.99
CA GLY A 123 5.61 -3.72 -3.10
C GLY A 123 6.75 -2.79 -3.45
N VAL A 124 6.70 -2.31 -4.69
CA VAL A 124 7.54 -1.22 -5.19
C VAL A 124 6.62 -0.14 -5.75
N GLY A 125 6.93 1.10 -5.49
CA GLY A 125 6.08 2.21 -5.89
C GLY A 125 6.85 3.43 -6.33
N TRP A 126 6.17 4.25 -7.09
CA TRP A 126 6.61 5.57 -7.50
C TRP A 126 5.85 6.62 -6.70
N LEU A 127 6.61 7.43 -5.98
CA LEU A 127 6.12 8.53 -5.17
C LEU A 127 6.35 9.84 -5.88
N HIS A 128 5.30 10.64 -6.01
CA HIS A 128 5.34 11.99 -6.53
C HIS A 128 4.96 12.98 -5.43
N GLY A 129 5.88 13.85 -5.06
CA GLY A 129 5.69 14.90 -4.05
C GLY A 129 5.36 16.24 -4.69
N TYR A 130 4.31 16.89 -4.22
CA TYR A 130 3.88 18.23 -4.65
C TYR A 130 4.53 19.29 -3.75
N VAL A 131 5.71 19.79 -4.13
CA VAL A 131 6.44 20.77 -3.32
C VAL A 131 6.30 22.17 -3.91
N ASN A 132 5.81 23.12 -3.10
CA ASN A 132 5.70 24.51 -3.52
C ASN A 132 7.05 25.18 -3.63
N GLY A 133 7.37 25.71 -4.80
CA GLY A 133 8.47 26.64 -5.02
C GLY A 133 9.80 26.04 -5.44
N THR A 134 9.99 24.72 -5.37
CA THR A 134 11.23 24.04 -5.77
C THR A 134 11.06 22.99 -6.86
N GLY A 135 9.86 22.88 -7.41
CA GLY A 135 9.50 21.83 -8.38
C GLY A 135 9.03 20.55 -7.70
N ASP A 136 8.38 19.71 -8.49
CA ASP A 136 7.90 18.40 -8.05
C ASP A 136 9.07 17.45 -7.86
N ASP A 137 9.02 16.65 -6.80
CA ASP A 137 10.04 15.65 -6.50
C ASP A 137 9.50 14.24 -6.72
N ASN A 138 10.31 13.40 -7.37
CA ASN A 138 9.96 12.04 -7.69
C ASN A 138 10.92 11.08 -7.00
N SER A 139 10.38 10.03 -6.40
CA SER A 139 11.18 9.00 -5.77
C SER A 139 10.58 7.62 -5.91
N TRP A 140 11.41 6.60 -5.77
CA TRP A 140 10.98 5.22 -5.68
C TRP A 140 10.93 4.78 -4.23
N GLY A 141 9.92 4.02 -3.88
CA GLY A 141 9.74 3.45 -2.56
C GLY A 141 9.49 1.95 -2.60
N THR A 142 9.69 1.33 -1.45
CA THR A 142 9.32 -0.07 -1.23
C THR A 142 8.34 -0.15 -0.08
N ARG A 143 7.40 -1.08 -0.17
CA ARG A 143 6.43 -1.38 0.87
C ARG A 143 6.64 -2.79 1.39
N LEU A 144 6.63 -2.92 2.71
CA LEU A 144 6.63 -4.19 3.41
C LEU A 144 5.49 -4.14 4.44
N GLY A 145 4.68 -5.17 4.51
CA GLY A 145 3.56 -5.27 5.45
C GLY A 145 3.11 -6.69 5.70
#